data_8a6c8beb31df3e5ed72acf733c972310
#
_entry.id   8a6c8beb31df3e5ed72acf733c972310
#
_cell.length_a   1.000
_cell.length_b   1.000
_cell.length_c   1.000
_cell.angle_alpha   90.00
_cell.angle_beta   90.00
_cell.angle_gamma   90.00
#
_symmetry.space_group_name_H-M   'P 1'
#
loop_
_entity.id
_entity.type
_entity.pdbx_description
1 polymer ?
#
loop_
_entity_poly.entity_id
_entity_poly.type
_entity_poly.pdbx_seq_one_letter_code
_entity_poly.pdbx_strand_id
1 'polypeptide(L)'
;LRLEGEIGFFTNIAVSLDAARGNRDRDNYSLQLRFDNNSEDFESFAIFQQSERKSNEVTTDESTFMHGRYILLGQERLHWEIFAQYSENPFENYKKRSVFGTGIRYEITNTMRLGSGFLNEDETDLSGKSNKTDRLGFYLHNAYEIVENISFNPTIYFQPSLNNFENDYKTSIILAIDFKVNENFKIML
;
A
#
# COMPACT_ATOMS: atom_id res chain seq x y z
N LEU A 1 5.39 -3.26 9.23
CA LEU A 1 6.67 -3.96 9.28
C LEU A 1 6.50 -5.31 8.63
N ARG A 2 7.05 -5.54 7.45
CA ARG A 2 7.06 -6.87 6.86
C ARG A 2 8.36 -7.53 7.31
N LEU A 3 8.26 -8.56 8.12
CA LEU A 3 9.37 -9.46 8.41
C LEU A 3 9.42 -10.45 7.24
N GLU A 4 10.11 -10.06 6.17
CA GLU A 4 10.26 -10.92 4.99
C GLU A 4 11.02 -12.18 5.36
N GLY A 5 10.43 -13.33 5.04
CA GLY A 5 11.02 -14.64 5.24
C GLY A 5 10.77 -15.28 6.62
N GLU A 6 10.21 -14.60 7.60
CA GLU A 6 9.78 -15.26 8.86
C GLU A 6 8.41 -15.90 8.70
N ILE A 7 8.34 -17.20 9.00
CA ILE A 7 7.08 -17.95 9.06
C ILE A 7 6.35 -17.58 10.34
N GLY A 8 5.05 -17.29 10.23
CA GLY A 8 4.23 -16.97 11.37
C GLY A 8 3.18 -15.92 11.09
N PHE A 9 2.48 -15.52 12.16
CA PHE A 9 1.48 -14.46 12.13
C PHE A 9 2.01 -13.23 12.88
N PHE A 10 2.01 -12.08 12.20
CA PHE A 10 2.52 -10.83 12.73
C PHE A 10 1.46 -9.74 12.66
N THR A 11 1.45 -8.86 13.64
CA THR A 11 0.52 -7.74 13.71
C THR A 11 1.29 -6.46 14.00
N ASN A 12 0.98 -5.40 13.26
CA ASN A 12 1.47 -4.06 13.52
C ASN A 12 0.27 -3.11 13.71
N ILE A 13 0.31 -2.32 14.77
CA ILE A 13 -0.69 -1.30 15.07
C ILE A 13 0.04 0.02 15.27
N ALA A 14 -0.33 1.04 14.49
CA ALA A 14 0.16 2.39 14.67
C ALA A 14 -1.01 3.35 14.87
N VAL A 15 -0.92 4.19 15.90
CA VAL A 15 -1.90 5.25 16.19
C VAL A 15 -1.14 6.55 16.33
N SER A 16 -1.60 7.59 15.65
CA SER A 16 -1.08 8.95 15.81
C SER A 16 -2.21 9.91 16.16
N LEU A 17 -1.98 10.74 17.16
CA LEU A 17 -2.85 11.81 17.60
C LEU A 17 -2.01 13.08 17.70
N ASP A 18 -2.39 14.13 17.01
CA ASP A 18 -1.74 15.43 17.09
C ASP A 18 -2.81 16.51 17.23
N ALA A 19 -2.66 17.38 18.22
CA ALA A 19 -3.56 18.47 18.47
C ALA A 19 -2.79 19.75 18.75
N ALA A 20 -3.14 20.83 18.05
CA ALA A 20 -2.61 22.16 18.25
C ALA A 20 -3.73 23.15 18.52
N ARG A 21 -3.51 24.07 19.47
CA ARG A 21 -4.47 25.11 19.82
C ARG A 21 -3.78 26.49 19.71
N GLY A 22 -4.52 27.48 19.20
CA GLY A 22 -3.99 28.84 19.05
C GLY A 22 -4.81 29.67 18.06
N ASN A 23 -4.15 30.46 17.24
CA ASN A 23 -4.83 31.24 16.19
C ASN A 23 -5.53 30.35 15.15
N ARG A 24 -5.13 29.11 15.06
CA ARG A 24 -5.72 28.07 14.21
C ARG A 24 -5.67 26.75 14.97
N ASP A 25 -6.81 26.22 15.32
CA ASP A 25 -6.92 24.91 15.94
C ASP A 25 -6.74 23.82 14.90
N ARG A 26 -6.00 22.76 15.27
CA ARG A 26 -5.77 21.61 14.40
C ARG A 26 -5.85 20.34 15.21
N ASP A 27 -6.58 19.37 14.70
CA ASP A 27 -6.66 18.00 15.22
C ASP A 27 -6.37 17.03 14.07
N ASN A 28 -5.41 16.14 14.25
CA ASN A 28 -5.08 15.08 13.32
C ASN A 28 -5.19 13.74 14.06
N TYR A 29 -5.81 12.79 13.40
CA TYR A 29 -5.91 11.40 13.85
C TYR A 29 -5.48 10.47 12.73
N SER A 30 -4.70 9.43 13.04
CA SER A 30 -4.47 8.33 12.13
C SER A 30 -4.39 6.99 12.88
N LEU A 31 -4.95 5.96 12.26
CA LEU A 31 -4.90 4.57 12.68
C LEU A 31 -4.40 3.73 11.52
N GLN A 32 -3.42 2.88 11.76
CA GLN A 32 -2.98 1.86 10.83
C GLN A 32 -2.93 0.52 11.52
N LEU A 33 -3.54 -0.49 10.90
CA LEU A 33 -3.48 -1.89 11.29
C LEU A 33 -2.88 -2.68 10.13
N ARG A 34 -1.96 -3.57 10.44
CA ARG A 34 -1.40 -4.50 9.46
C ARG A 34 -1.30 -5.88 10.08
N PHE A 35 -1.72 -6.88 9.33
CA PHE A 35 -1.66 -8.30 9.66
C PHE A 35 -0.88 -9.00 8.54
N ASP A 36 0.13 -9.74 8.91
CA ASP A 36 0.92 -10.59 8.00
C ASP A 36 0.78 -12.04 8.46
N ASN A 37 0.59 -12.96 7.52
CA ASN A 37 0.59 -14.39 7.77
C ASN A 37 1.43 -15.07 6.68
N ASN A 38 2.55 -15.65 7.10
CA ASN A 38 3.54 -16.24 6.22
C ASN A 38 3.73 -17.72 6.55
N SER A 39 3.81 -18.54 5.53
CA SER A 39 4.12 -19.96 5.61
C SER A 39 5.20 -20.34 4.58
N GLU A 40 5.55 -21.61 4.50
CA GLU A 40 6.46 -22.13 3.46
C GLU A 40 5.83 -22.03 2.05
N ASP A 41 4.50 -22.11 1.96
CA ASP A 41 3.77 -22.17 0.70
C ASP A 41 3.18 -20.82 0.26
N PHE A 42 2.97 -19.90 1.20
CA PHE A 42 2.33 -18.61 0.89
C PHE A 42 2.77 -17.47 1.81
N GLU A 43 2.64 -16.27 1.31
CA GLU A 43 2.66 -15.02 2.07
C GLU A 43 1.32 -14.31 1.91
N SER A 44 0.78 -13.75 2.97
CA SER A 44 -0.40 -12.90 2.88
C SER A 44 -0.33 -11.74 3.84
N PHE A 45 -0.97 -10.64 3.46
CA PHE A 45 -1.14 -9.52 4.37
C PHE A 45 -2.45 -8.78 4.15
N ALA A 46 -2.91 -8.13 5.22
CA ALA A 46 -4.02 -7.19 5.18
C ALA A 46 -3.61 -5.89 5.88
N ILE A 47 -3.95 -4.76 5.26
CA ILE A 47 -3.72 -3.42 5.78
C ILE A 47 -5.05 -2.71 5.88
N PHE A 48 -5.27 -2.02 7.00
CA PHE A 48 -6.32 -1.03 7.19
C PHE A 48 -5.68 0.27 7.64
N GLN A 49 -6.05 1.37 6.99
CA GLN A 49 -5.61 2.70 7.37
C GLN A 49 -6.81 3.64 7.39
N GLN A 50 -6.88 4.49 8.38
CA GLN A 50 -7.84 5.56 8.47
C GLN A 50 -7.15 6.80 9.00
N SER A 51 -7.42 7.95 8.39
CA SER A 51 -6.93 9.23 8.87
C SER A 51 -8.01 10.30 8.75
N GLU A 52 -7.99 11.25 9.67
CA GLU A 52 -8.82 12.45 9.63
C GLU A 52 -7.98 13.65 10.08
N ARG A 53 -8.16 14.76 9.39
CA ARG A 53 -7.55 16.03 9.75
C ARG A 53 -8.61 17.11 9.82
N LYS A 54 -8.65 17.83 10.93
CA LYS A 54 -9.54 18.97 11.15
C LYS A 54 -8.74 20.25 11.35
N SER A 55 -9.32 21.35 10.91
CA SER A 55 -8.84 22.71 11.18
C SER A 55 -10.01 23.59 11.57
N ASN A 56 -9.96 24.18 12.79
CA ASN A 56 -11.07 24.95 13.36
C ASN A 56 -12.40 24.18 13.29
N GLU A 57 -12.40 22.92 13.74
CA GLU A 57 -13.55 21.99 13.76
C GLU A 57 -14.07 21.56 12.36
N VAL A 58 -13.46 22.06 11.27
CA VAL A 58 -13.82 21.68 9.89
C VAL A 58 -12.89 20.57 9.43
N THR A 59 -13.44 19.46 8.95
CA THR A 59 -12.67 18.38 8.33
C THR A 59 -12.04 18.90 7.03
N THR A 60 -10.73 18.81 6.94
CA THR A 60 -9.91 19.27 5.79
C THR A 60 -9.29 18.13 5.02
N ASP A 61 -9.29 16.93 5.60
CA ASP A 61 -8.83 15.70 4.96
C ASP A 61 -9.41 14.50 5.70
N GLU A 62 -9.84 13.49 4.98
CA GLU A 62 -10.33 12.22 5.51
C GLU A 62 -10.03 11.11 4.51
N SER A 63 -9.44 10.03 4.98
CA SER A 63 -9.16 8.89 4.11
C SER A 63 -9.36 7.57 4.82
N THR A 64 -9.83 6.59 4.07
CA THR A 64 -9.87 5.19 4.46
C THR A 64 -9.20 4.37 3.37
N PHE A 65 -8.31 3.47 3.75
CA PHE A 65 -7.60 2.57 2.86
C PHE A 65 -7.62 1.15 3.42
N MET A 66 -7.95 0.19 2.57
CA MET A 66 -7.88 -1.23 2.86
C MET A 66 -7.13 -1.93 1.72
N HIS A 67 -6.23 -2.84 2.06
CA HIS A 67 -5.51 -3.63 1.06
C HIS A 67 -5.27 -5.03 1.61
N GLY A 68 -5.66 -6.04 0.85
CA GLY A 68 -5.34 -7.43 1.11
C GLY A 68 -4.58 -8.02 -0.07
N ARG A 69 -3.56 -8.83 0.22
CA ARG A 69 -2.80 -9.56 -0.80
C ARG A 69 -2.47 -10.95 -0.31
N TYR A 70 -2.60 -11.90 -1.22
CA TYR A 70 -2.18 -13.29 -1.03
C TYR A 70 -1.22 -13.67 -2.15
N ILE A 71 -0.09 -14.27 -1.79
CA ILE A 71 0.97 -14.66 -2.69
C ILE A 71 1.20 -16.15 -2.49
N LEU A 72 0.93 -16.94 -3.51
CA LEU A 72 1.25 -18.36 -3.54
C LEU A 72 2.71 -18.49 -3.98
N LEU A 73 3.55 -19.01 -3.10
CA LEU A 73 4.97 -19.22 -3.37
C LEU A 73 5.11 -20.42 -4.33
N GLY A 74 5.58 -20.14 -5.53
CA GLY A 74 5.85 -21.15 -6.54
C GLY A 74 7.26 -21.73 -6.39
N GLN A 75 7.60 -22.63 -7.30
CA GLN A 75 8.96 -23.13 -7.38
C GLN A 75 9.92 -22.03 -7.84
N GLU A 76 11.11 -22.01 -7.25
CA GLU A 76 12.19 -21.05 -7.53
C GLU A 76 11.79 -19.59 -7.19
N ARG A 77 11.73 -18.73 -8.21
CA ARG A 77 11.60 -17.26 -8.07
C ARG A 77 10.29 -16.70 -8.61
N LEU A 78 9.38 -17.56 -9.06
CA LEU A 78 8.11 -17.14 -9.65
C LEU A 78 6.95 -17.46 -8.71
N HIS A 79 6.18 -16.45 -8.37
CA HIS A 79 5.06 -16.54 -7.44
C HIS A 79 3.79 -16.00 -8.08
N TRP A 80 2.64 -16.52 -7.68
CA TRP A 80 1.33 -16.01 -8.08
C TRP A 80 0.78 -15.11 -6.99
N GLU A 81 0.13 -14.03 -7.40
CA GLU A 81 -0.50 -13.13 -6.45
C GLU A 81 -1.92 -12.75 -6.85
N ILE A 82 -2.76 -12.60 -5.84
CA ILE A 82 -4.08 -11.95 -5.94
C ILE A 82 -4.14 -10.85 -4.90
N PHE A 83 -4.83 -9.77 -5.22
CA PHE A 83 -5.01 -8.67 -4.28
C PHE A 83 -6.34 -7.95 -4.48
N ALA A 84 -6.81 -7.35 -3.40
CA ALA A 84 -7.94 -6.43 -3.40
C ALA A 84 -7.56 -5.16 -2.63
N GLN A 85 -8.04 -4.03 -3.12
CA GLN A 85 -7.83 -2.74 -2.50
C GLN A 85 -9.13 -1.94 -2.51
N TYR A 86 -9.38 -1.23 -1.42
CA TYR A 86 -10.42 -0.22 -1.32
C TYR A 86 -9.81 1.07 -0.79
N SER A 87 -10.18 2.19 -1.38
CA SER A 87 -9.80 3.50 -0.86
C SER A 87 -10.99 4.47 -0.99
N GLU A 88 -11.13 5.30 0.02
CA GLU A 88 -12.09 6.40 0.06
C GLU A 88 -11.36 7.65 0.51
N ASN A 89 -11.43 8.71 -0.32
CA ASN A 89 -10.84 10.00 0.01
C ASN A 89 -11.61 11.10 -0.77
N PRO A 90 -12.63 11.71 -0.16
CA PRO A 90 -13.42 12.75 -0.82
C PRO A 90 -12.65 14.05 -1.04
N PHE A 91 -11.44 14.18 -0.50
CA PHE A 91 -10.55 15.34 -0.68
C PHE A 91 -9.55 15.18 -1.82
N GLU A 92 -9.52 14.01 -2.45
CA GLU A 92 -8.78 13.73 -3.69
C GLU A 92 -9.72 13.85 -4.93
N ASN A 93 -9.23 13.43 -6.09
CA ASN A 93 -9.99 13.49 -7.33
C ASN A 93 -11.05 12.38 -7.45
N TYR A 94 -11.18 11.49 -6.47
CA TYR A 94 -12.18 10.42 -6.43
C TYR A 94 -12.81 10.32 -5.04
N LYS A 95 -14.07 9.92 -4.98
CA LYS A 95 -14.77 9.66 -3.71
C LYS A 95 -14.41 8.29 -3.15
N LYS A 96 -14.44 7.26 -3.99
CA LYS A 96 -14.07 5.90 -3.63
C LYS A 96 -13.49 5.15 -4.82
N ARG A 97 -12.61 4.21 -4.54
CA ARG A 97 -11.96 3.36 -5.53
C ARG A 97 -11.82 1.94 -5.01
N SER A 98 -12.25 0.97 -5.79
CA SER A 98 -12.04 -0.45 -5.54
C SER A 98 -11.18 -1.03 -6.64
N VAL A 99 -10.21 -1.84 -6.29
CA VAL A 99 -9.33 -2.54 -7.23
C VAL A 99 -9.28 -4.00 -6.84
N PHE A 100 -9.44 -4.87 -7.81
CA PHE A 100 -9.16 -6.29 -7.68
C PHE A 100 -8.17 -6.70 -8.76
N GLY A 101 -7.17 -7.49 -8.41
CA GLY A 101 -6.14 -7.88 -9.36
C GLY A 101 -5.53 -9.25 -9.09
N THR A 102 -4.93 -9.80 -10.15
CA THR A 102 -4.14 -11.02 -10.09
C THR A 102 -2.93 -10.90 -11.00
N GLY A 103 -1.85 -11.57 -10.65
CA GLY A 103 -0.62 -11.47 -11.43
C GLY A 103 0.45 -12.45 -10.99
N ILE A 104 1.64 -12.20 -11.50
CA ILE A 104 2.85 -12.94 -11.16
C ILE A 104 3.88 -11.96 -10.57
N ARG A 105 4.64 -12.47 -9.63
CA ARG A 105 5.80 -11.82 -9.04
C ARG A 105 7.03 -12.66 -9.37
N TYR A 106 8.08 -12.01 -9.84
CA TYR A 106 9.37 -12.60 -10.10
C TYR A 106 10.43 -11.98 -9.19
N GLU A 107 11.17 -12.79 -8.45
CA GLU A 107 12.29 -12.37 -7.62
C GLU A 107 13.55 -12.26 -8.46
N ILE A 108 13.95 -11.05 -8.84
CA ILE A 108 15.16 -10.79 -9.60
C ILE A 108 16.39 -11.12 -8.73
N THR A 109 16.37 -10.64 -7.48
CA THR A 109 17.35 -10.93 -6.44
C THR A 109 16.62 -11.15 -5.12
N ASN A 110 17.34 -11.46 -4.05
CA ASN A 110 16.76 -11.58 -2.70
C ASN A 110 16.10 -10.30 -2.19
N THR A 111 16.42 -9.15 -2.81
CA THR A 111 15.92 -7.83 -2.39
C THR A 111 15.04 -7.18 -3.45
N MET A 112 15.14 -7.59 -4.71
CA MET A 112 14.46 -6.93 -5.84
C MET A 112 13.40 -7.84 -6.45
N ARG A 113 12.20 -7.31 -6.62
CA ARG A 113 11.01 -8.03 -7.13
C ARG A 113 10.35 -7.23 -8.23
N LEU A 114 9.98 -7.92 -9.30
CA LEU A 114 9.19 -7.40 -10.40
C LEU A 114 7.83 -8.10 -10.39
N GLY A 115 6.75 -7.34 -10.43
CA GLY A 115 5.41 -7.88 -10.58
C GLY A 115 4.74 -7.39 -11.84
N SER A 116 3.90 -8.26 -12.43
CA SER A 116 3.03 -7.94 -13.55
C SER A 116 1.72 -8.68 -13.44
N GLY A 117 0.61 -8.02 -13.81
CA GLY A 117 -0.70 -8.64 -13.71
C GLY A 117 -1.81 -7.80 -14.32
N PHE A 118 -3.02 -8.31 -14.14
CA PHE A 118 -4.26 -7.64 -14.54
C PHE A 118 -4.98 -7.12 -13.30
N LEU A 119 -5.60 -5.96 -13.43
CA LEU A 119 -6.46 -5.39 -12.40
C LEU A 119 -7.72 -4.77 -13.03
N ASN A 120 -8.82 -4.94 -12.34
CA ASN A 120 -10.08 -4.26 -12.59
C ASN A 120 -10.26 -3.17 -11.54
N GLU A 121 -10.48 -1.97 -11.98
CA GLU A 121 -10.70 -0.79 -11.18
C GLU A 121 -12.13 -0.28 -11.33
N ASP A 122 -12.80 -0.02 -10.22
CA ASP A 122 -14.09 0.70 -10.16
C ASP A 122 -13.87 1.95 -9.32
N GLU A 123 -13.89 3.11 -9.98
CA GLU A 123 -13.65 4.41 -9.37
C GLU A 123 -14.92 5.27 -9.47
N THR A 124 -15.37 5.83 -8.36
CA THR A 124 -16.46 6.78 -8.30
C THR A 124 -15.86 8.18 -8.08
N ASP A 125 -16.11 9.09 -9.01
CA ASP A 125 -15.67 10.46 -8.93
C ASP A 125 -16.45 11.27 -7.87
N LEU A 126 -16.07 12.52 -7.66
CA LEU A 126 -16.72 13.42 -6.70
C LEU A 126 -18.18 13.75 -7.07
N SER A 127 -18.56 13.61 -8.33
CA SER A 127 -19.94 13.79 -8.81
C SER A 127 -20.84 12.58 -8.55
N GLY A 128 -20.24 11.44 -8.13
CA GLY A 128 -20.93 10.17 -7.90
C GLY A 128 -21.02 9.28 -9.14
N LYS A 129 -20.37 9.65 -10.24
CA LYS A 129 -20.29 8.83 -11.44
C LYS A 129 -19.23 7.75 -11.27
N SER A 130 -19.63 6.49 -11.46
CA SER A 130 -18.71 5.34 -11.46
C SER A 130 -18.12 5.12 -12.85
N ASN A 131 -16.81 4.81 -12.87
CA ASN A 131 -16.06 4.44 -14.06
C ASN A 131 -15.29 3.15 -13.79
N LYS A 132 -15.47 2.16 -14.69
CA LYS A 132 -14.76 0.87 -14.62
C LYS A 132 -13.66 0.83 -15.66
N THR A 133 -12.46 0.47 -15.23
CA THR A 133 -11.28 0.42 -16.10
C THR A 133 -10.51 -0.86 -15.85
N ASP A 134 -10.24 -1.60 -16.92
CA ASP A 134 -9.30 -2.71 -16.89
C ASP A 134 -7.89 -2.19 -17.18
N ARG A 135 -6.92 -2.58 -16.34
CA ARG A 135 -5.54 -2.11 -16.42
C ARG A 135 -4.54 -3.28 -16.42
N LEU A 136 -3.40 -3.07 -17.03
CA LEU A 136 -2.20 -3.82 -16.68
C LEU A 136 -1.57 -3.20 -15.44
N GLY A 137 -1.03 -4.05 -14.58
CA GLY A 137 -0.28 -3.61 -13.41
C GLY A 137 1.16 -4.07 -13.53
N PHE A 138 2.08 -3.15 -13.39
CA PHE A 138 3.51 -3.44 -13.25
C PHE A 138 4.02 -2.80 -11.97
N TYR A 139 4.88 -3.50 -11.25
CA TYR A 139 5.60 -2.89 -10.15
C TYR A 139 7.04 -3.40 -10.06
N LEU A 140 7.90 -2.53 -9.58
CA LEU A 140 9.26 -2.85 -9.18
C LEU A 140 9.42 -2.46 -7.72
N HIS A 141 9.78 -3.43 -6.90
CA HIS A 141 10.10 -3.24 -5.49
C HIS A 141 11.55 -3.63 -5.24
N ASN A 142 12.24 -2.86 -4.41
CA ASN A 142 13.55 -3.21 -3.91
C ASN A 142 13.63 -2.96 -2.40
N ALA A 143 14.22 -3.89 -1.66
CA ALA A 143 14.54 -3.74 -0.24
C ALA A 143 16.06 -3.60 -0.11
N TYR A 144 16.54 -2.38 0.01
CA TYR A 144 17.97 -2.07 0.03
C TYR A 144 18.44 -1.68 1.44
N GLU A 145 19.36 -2.43 1.99
CA GLU A 145 20.01 -2.08 3.25
C GLU A 145 21.17 -1.10 2.96
N ILE A 146 20.98 0.17 3.39
CA ILE A 146 21.97 1.24 3.16
C ILE A 146 23.16 1.04 4.08
N VAL A 147 22.87 0.82 5.36
CA VAL A 147 23.82 0.50 6.42
C VAL A 147 23.13 -0.42 7.41
N GLU A 148 23.88 -1.05 8.30
CA GLU A 148 23.33 -1.83 9.40
C GLU A 148 22.21 -1.06 10.10
N ASN A 149 21.05 -1.64 10.22
CA ASN A 149 19.85 -1.06 10.82
C ASN A 149 19.11 0.04 10.03
N ILE A 150 19.51 0.38 8.80
CA ILE A 150 18.75 1.31 7.95
C ILE A 150 18.47 0.66 6.61
N SER A 151 17.20 0.46 6.29
CA SER A 151 16.78 -0.04 4.98
C SER A 151 15.93 0.99 4.23
N PHE A 152 16.10 1.00 2.92
CA PHE A 152 15.35 1.82 1.97
C PHE A 152 14.56 0.91 1.04
N ASN A 153 13.23 1.08 1.02
CA ASN A 153 12.29 0.18 0.37
C ASN A 153 11.45 0.93 -0.68
N PRO A 154 12.03 1.31 -1.83
CA PRO A 154 11.27 1.93 -2.91
C PRO A 154 10.37 0.93 -3.60
N THR A 155 9.17 1.37 -3.95
CA THR A 155 8.27 0.65 -4.83
C THR A 155 7.71 1.60 -5.88
N ILE A 156 7.82 1.22 -7.15
CA ILE A 156 7.29 1.97 -8.28
C ILE A 156 6.19 1.13 -8.91
N TYR A 157 5.03 1.74 -9.14
CA TYR A 157 3.88 1.15 -9.83
C TYR A 157 3.63 1.89 -11.14
N PHE A 158 3.28 1.14 -12.19
CA PHE A 158 2.80 1.65 -13.46
C PHE A 158 1.57 0.85 -13.88
N GLN A 159 0.45 1.52 -14.09
CA GLN A 159 -0.87 0.90 -14.31
C GLN A 159 -1.58 1.55 -15.50
N PRO A 160 -1.19 1.23 -16.75
CA PRO A 160 -1.88 1.72 -17.93
C PRO A 160 -3.23 1.04 -18.13
N SER A 161 -4.20 1.79 -18.66
CA SER A 161 -5.49 1.28 -19.09
C SER A 161 -5.33 0.39 -20.32
N LEU A 162 -6.04 -0.74 -20.38
CA LEU A 162 -6.07 -1.60 -21.56
C LEU A 162 -6.73 -0.93 -22.76
N ASN A 163 -7.68 -0.05 -22.53
CA ASN A 163 -8.45 0.61 -23.58
C ASN A 163 -7.78 1.89 -24.11
N ASN A 164 -6.86 2.49 -23.31
CA ASN A 164 -6.21 3.77 -23.67
C ASN A 164 -4.83 3.86 -23.04
N PHE A 165 -3.95 2.94 -23.44
CA PHE A 165 -2.63 2.73 -22.85
C PHE A 165 -1.75 3.98 -22.79
N GLU A 166 -1.81 4.81 -23.84
CA GLU A 166 -0.93 5.97 -23.96
C GLU A 166 -1.39 7.19 -23.17
N ASN A 167 -2.71 7.35 -22.97
CA ASN A 167 -3.27 8.57 -22.37
C ASN A 167 -3.96 8.35 -21.02
N ASP A 168 -4.23 7.08 -20.63
CA ASP A 168 -4.82 6.75 -19.33
C ASP A 168 -3.91 5.77 -18.60
N TYR A 169 -3.04 6.29 -17.77
CA TYR A 169 -2.18 5.50 -16.90
C TYR A 169 -2.09 6.13 -15.49
N LYS A 170 -1.85 5.28 -14.51
CA LYS A 170 -1.56 5.68 -13.13
C LYS A 170 -0.12 5.28 -12.79
N THR A 171 0.63 6.19 -12.22
CA THR A 171 1.98 5.92 -11.70
C THR A 171 2.01 6.30 -10.23
N SER A 172 2.58 5.44 -9.41
CA SER A 172 2.78 5.69 -7.99
C SER A 172 4.19 5.29 -7.58
N ILE A 173 4.80 6.11 -6.76
CA ILE A 173 6.12 5.86 -6.17
C ILE A 173 5.95 5.90 -4.67
N ILE A 174 6.28 4.81 -4.00
CA ILE A 174 6.29 4.70 -2.54
C ILE A 174 7.75 4.59 -2.12
N LEU A 175 8.17 5.47 -1.24
CA LEU A 175 9.51 5.47 -0.66
C LEU A 175 9.35 5.24 0.84
N ALA A 176 9.90 4.15 1.35
CA ALA A 176 9.90 3.86 2.77
C ALA A 176 11.34 3.72 3.28
N ILE A 177 11.62 4.30 4.43
CA ILE A 177 12.89 4.16 5.14
C ILE A 177 12.60 3.58 6.51
N ASP A 178 13.19 2.43 6.79
CA ASP A 178 13.05 1.75 8.06
C ASP A 178 14.33 1.90 8.87
N PHE A 179 14.18 2.31 10.13
CA PHE A 179 15.27 2.40 11.11
C PHE A 179 15.05 1.33 12.18
N LYS A 180 15.90 0.32 12.22
CA LYS A 180 15.88 -0.69 13.28
C LYS A 180 16.69 -0.17 14.48
N VAL A 181 15.99 0.21 15.56
CA VAL A 181 16.65 0.70 16.78
C VAL A 181 17.16 -0.47 17.63
N ASN A 182 16.40 -1.54 17.72
CA ASN A 182 16.78 -2.81 18.33
C ASN A 182 15.87 -3.94 17.78
N GLU A 183 15.99 -5.16 18.29
CA GLU A 183 15.22 -6.33 17.81
C GLU A 183 13.69 -6.15 17.93
N ASN A 184 13.23 -5.32 18.86
CA ASN A 184 11.82 -5.11 19.17
C ASN A 184 11.27 -3.74 18.76
N PHE A 185 12.13 -2.82 18.26
CA PHE A 185 11.72 -1.46 17.95
C PHE A 185 12.28 -0.98 16.61
N LYS A 186 11.37 -0.58 15.72
CA LYS A 186 11.68 0.06 14.43
C LYS A 186 10.91 1.36 14.27
N ILE A 187 11.49 2.30 13.54
CA ILE A 187 10.84 3.53 13.09
C ILE A 187 10.71 3.46 11.57
N MET A 188 9.52 3.74 11.05
CA MET A 188 9.25 3.89 9.61
C MET A 188 8.94 5.35 9.30
N LEU A 189 9.48 5.86 8.21
CA LEU A 189 9.25 7.19 7.67
C LEU A 189 8.77 7.10 6.23
#